data_9fdf714f13803b4c52672ba042855421
#
_entry.id   9fdf714f13803b4c52672ba042855421
#
_cell.length_a   1.000
_cell.length_b   1.000
_cell.length_c   1.000
_cell.angle_alpha   90.00
_cell.angle_beta   90.00
_cell.angle_gamma   90.00
#
_symmetry.space_group_name_H-M   'P 1'
#
loop_
_entity.id
_entity.type
_entity.pdbx_description
1 polymer ?
#
loop_
_entity_poly.entity_id
_entity_poly.type
_entity_poly.pdbx_seq_one_letter_code
_entity_poly.pdbx_strand_id
1 'polypeptide(L)'
;MPNSVSQPVNVTWSRAALSDGGYLQDNLINLPVFGLYAGYQNQVSVQLAFDDGSVQQLQYQISTEAYTDPTGVYLNPTIVKAGAPGSTLGFNFFVLKSLLGSPVIVDTDGQVRWVVPAVSTSAVYFANGQFATGSSTSASVTLLQLDGTQSAPPTDLAQPLLSSFSHNIDPGPSGLLAEFNGTDDLGDSIVDIVAEISPFSASDSNV
;
A
#
# COMPACT_ATOMS: atom_id res chain seq x y z
N MET A 1 3.00 -19.49 14.28
CA MET A 1 3.86 -19.95 13.18
C MET A 1 3.09 -19.77 11.89
N PRO A 2 3.67 -19.16 10.85
CA PRO A 2 3.06 -19.25 9.54
C PRO A 2 2.88 -20.73 9.21
N ASN A 3 1.74 -21.06 8.60
CA ASN A 3 1.47 -22.42 8.15
C ASN A 3 2.60 -22.87 7.21
N SER A 4 2.77 -24.15 7.03
CA SER A 4 3.91 -24.86 6.46
C SER A 4 4.48 -24.38 5.11
N VAL A 5 3.92 -23.35 4.51
CA VAL A 5 4.38 -22.74 3.25
C VAL A 5 4.42 -21.23 3.44
N SER A 6 5.62 -20.65 3.54
CA SER A 6 5.76 -19.19 3.56
C SER A 6 5.36 -18.59 2.21
N GLN A 7 4.67 -17.45 2.24
CA GLN A 7 4.36 -16.64 1.06
C GLN A 7 5.49 -15.60 0.89
N PRO A 8 6.43 -15.81 -0.03
CA PRO A 8 7.52 -14.85 -0.25
C PRO A 8 6.99 -13.59 -0.91
N VAL A 9 7.62 -12.47 -0.58
CA VAL A 9 7.43 -11.19 -1.28
C VAL A 9 8.68 -10.95 -2.12
N ASN A 10 8.50 -10.71 -3.40
CA ASN A 10 9.59 -10.34 -4.31
C ASN A 10 9.35 -8.91 -4.79
N VAL A 11 10.34 -8.06 -4.57
CA VAL A 11 10.32 -6.66 -5.01
C VAL A 11 11.59 -6.40 -5.80
N THR A 12 11.44 -5.75 -6.95
CA THR A 12 12.57 -5.33 -7.79
C THR A 12 12.61 -3.81 -7.85
N TRP A 13 13.78 -3.26 -7.60
CA TRP A 13 14.01 -1.82 -7.67
C TRP A 13 15.00 -1.52 -8.80
N SER A 14 14.64 -0.60 -9.68
CA SER A 14 15.62 -0.01 -10.59
C SER A 14 16.47 1.03 -9.85
N ARG A 15 17.66 1.35 -10.39
CA ARG A 15 18.49 2.42 -9.84
C ARG A 15 17.76 3.77 -9.82
N ALA A 16 16.97 4.06 -10.87
CA ALA A 16 16.16 5.26 -10.93
C ALA A 16 15.13 5.29 -9.78
N ALA A 17 14.36 4.21 -9.58
CA ALA A 17 13.38 4.12 -8.51
C ALA A 17 14.01 4.25 -7.11
N LEU A 18 15.22 3.70 -6.90
CA LEU A 18 15.97 3.87 -5.65
C LEU A 18 16.38 5.32 -5.42
N SER A 19 16.83 6.01 -6.48
CA SER A 19 17.21 7.42 -6.41
C SER A 19 16.00 8.32 -6.17
N ASP A 20 14.93 8.13 -6.92
CA ASP A 20 13.71 8.95 -6.85
C ASP A 20 12.98 8.78 -5.52
N GLY A 21 13.01 7.55 -4.96
CA GLY A 21 12.48 7.26 -3.62
C GLY A 21 13.39 7.71 -2.47
N GLY A 22 14.57 8.27 -2.76
CA GLY A 22 15.54 8.68 -1.72
C GLY A 22 16.24 7.51 -1.01
N TYR A 23 16.13 6.29 -1.55
CA TYR A 23 16.75 5.09 -0.98
C TYR A 23 18.21 4.91 -1.36
N LEU A 24 18.71 5.68 -2.31
CA LEU A 24 20.12 5.72 -2.72
C LEU A 24 20.73 7.06 -2.31
N GLN A 25 21.52 7.08 -1.24
CA GLN A 25 22.18 8.27 -0.73
C GLN A 25 23.63 7.94 -0.37
N ASP A 26 24.58 8.78 -0.75
CA ASP A 26 26.00 8.69 -0.36
C ASP A 26 26.62 7.29 -0.56
N ASN A 27 26.28 6.60 -1.64
CA ASN A 27 26.65 5.21 -1.93
C ASN A 27 26.09 4.15 -0.97
N LEU A 28 25.09 4.51 -0.18
CA LEU A 28 24.31 3.59 0.64
C LEU A 28 22.94 3.35 -0.02
N ILE A 29 22.51 2.10 0.05
CA ILE A 29 21.18 1.67 -0.40
C ILE A 29 20.36 1.32 0.84
N ASN A 30 19.32 2.11 1.12
CA ASN A 30 18.38 1.88 2.19
C ASN A 30 17.09 1.28 1.61
N LEU A 31 17.01 -0.04 1.51
CA LEU A 31 15.84 -0.70 0.93
C LEU A 31 14.70 -0.83 1.95
N PRO A 32 13.49 -0.37 1.65
CA PRO A 32 12.33 -0.73 2.44
C PRO A 32 12.02 -2.21 2.24
N VAL A 33 11.91 -2.94 3.35
CA VAL A 33 11.57 -4.36 3.33
C VAL A 33 10.08 -4.51 3.65
N PHE A 34 9.34 -4.99 2.67
CA PHE A 34 7.89 -5.14 2.74
C PHE A 34 7.49 -6.58 3.06
N GLY A 35 6.36 -6.73 3.75
CA GLY A 35 5.65 -8.00 3.86
C GLY A 35 6.31 -9.05 4.77
N LEU A 36 7.03 -8.62 5.80
CA LEU A 36 7.54 -9.51 6.81
C LEU A 36 6.41 -10.11 7.66
N TYR A 37 6.60 -11.34 8.15
CA TYR A 37 5.70 -11.94 9.15
C TYR A 37 5.92 -11.27 10.50
N ALA A 38 4.85 -10.91 11.18
CA ALA A 38 4.89 -10.35 12.53
C ALA A 38 5.23 -11.43 13.58
N GLY A 39 5.96 -11.05 14.63
CA GLY A 39 6.37 -11.96 15.69
C GLY A 39 7.29 -13.09 15.22
N TYR A 40 8.09 -12.85 14.20
CA TYR A 40 8.86 -13.89 13.52
C TYR A 40 10.27 -13.44 13.15
N GLN A 41 11.21 -14.39 13.06
CA GLN A 41 12.52 -14.16 12.50
C GLN A 41 12.49 -14.41 10.99
N ASN A 42 12.37 -13.33 10.23
CA ASN A 42 12.24 -13.37 8.78
C ASN A 42 13.61 -13.47 8.10
N GLN A 43 13.67 -14.19 6.99
CA GLN A 43 14.84 -14.22 6.12
C GLN A 43 14.61 -13.30 4.92
N VAL A 44 15.59 -12.43 4.66
CA VAL A 44 15.56 -11.47 3.55
C VAL A 44 16.77 -11.71 2.68
N SER A 45 16.52 -12.02 1.40
CA SER A 45 17.57 -12.17 0.38
C SER A 45 17.58 -10.92 -0.49
N VAL A 46 18.74 -10.29 -0.63
CA VAL A 46 18.94 -9.14 -1.51
C VAL A 46 19.90 -9.53 -2.62
N GLN A 47 19.51 -9.30 -3.86
CA GLN A 47 20.37 -9.46 -5.02
C GLN A 47 20.65 -8.09 -5.62
N LEU A 48 21.91 -7.71 -5.68
CA LEU A 48 22.37 -6.50 -6.37
C LEU A 48 22.93 -6.91 -7.72
N ALA A 49 22.37 -6.35 -8.79
CA ALA A 49 22.89 -6.50 -10.14
C ALA A 49 23.56 -5.17 -10.55
N PHE A 50 24.80 -5.24 -10.99
CA PHE A 50 25.60 -4.09 -11.38
C PHE A 50 25.65 -3.92 -12.89
N ASP A 51 25.96 -2.71 -13.35
CA ASP A 51 26.00 -2.37 -14.78
C ASP A 51 27.11 -3.12 -15.55
N ASP A 52 28.13 -3.62 -14.85
CA ASP A 52 29.19 -4.48 -15.43
C ASP A 52 28.78 -5.95 -15.59
N GLY A 53 27.53 -6.28 -15.23
CA GLY A 53 26.99 -7.63 -15.27
C GLY A 53 27.31 -8.47 -14.05
N SER A 54 28.07 -7.96 -13.08
CA SER A 54 28.32 -8.69 -11.83
C SER A 54 27.07 -8.69 -10.95
N VAL A 55 26.98 -9.71 -10.09
CA VAL A 55 25.87 -9.92 -9.16
C VAL A 55 26.40 -10.19 -7.77
N GLN A 56 25.87 -9.50 -6.78
CA GLN A 56 26.12 -9.75 -5.36
C GLN A 56 24.86 -10.23 -4.67
N GLN A 57 24.96 -11.29 -3.86
CA GLN A 57 23.86 -11.78 -3.03
C GLN A 57 24.17 -11.55 -1.55
N LEU A 58 23.18 -11.02 -0.83
CA LEU A 58 23.26 -10.76 0.59
C LEU A 58 22.08 -11.45 1.28
N GLN A 59 22.29 -11.91 2.52
CA GLN A 59 21.28 -12.57 3.34
C GLN A 59 21.18 -11.85 4.68
N TYR A 60 19.97 -11.56 5.09
CA TYR A 60 19.67 -10.89 6.36
C TYR A 60 18.63 -11.68 7.13
N GLN A 61 18.71 -11.61 8.46
CA GLN A 61 17.65 -12.07 9.35
C GLN A 61 17.08 -10.86 10.07
N ILE A 62 15.77 -10.66 9.95
CA ILE A 62 15.05 -9.54 10.55
C ILE A 62 13.99 -10.12 11.50
N SER A 63 14.16 -9.87 12.78
CA SER A 63 13.15 -10.21 13.79
C SER A 63 12.15 -9.07 13.90
N THR A 64 10.87 -9.40 13.83
CA THR A 64 9.77 -8.44 13.98
C THR A 64 9.04 -8.71 15.28
N GLU A 65 8.47 -7.67 15.86
CA GLU A 65 7.56 -7.79 16.98
C GLU A 65 6.22 -8.40 16.55
N ALA A 66 5.49 -8.98 17.50
CA ALA A 66 4.14 -9.48 17.25
C ALA A 66 3.19 -8.31 16.96
N TYR A 67 2.38 -8.47 15.93
CA TYR A 67 1.33 -7.50 15.65
C TYR A 67 0.19 -7.65 16.64
N THR A 68 -0.21 -6.55 17.23
CA THR A 68 -1.41 -6.45 18.06
C THR A 68 -2.43 -5.62 17.31
N ASP A 69 -3.56 -6.23 16.98
CA ASP A 69 -4.69 -5.51 16.39
C ASP A 69 -5.54 -4.87 17.50
N PRO A 70 -5.55 -3.53 17.64
CA PRO A 70 -6.31 -2.87 18.70
C PRO A 70 -7.82 -3.09 18.58
N THR A 71 -8.29 -3.42 17.36
CA THR A 71 -9.72 -3.57 17.06
C THR A 71 -10.18 -5.01 17.06
N GLY A 72 -9.25 -5.96 16.97
CA GLY A 72 -9.54 -7.40 16.87
C GLY A 72 -10.17 -7.84 15.56
N VAL A 73 -10.25 -6.95 14.56
CA VAL A 73 -10.94 -7.21 13.28
C VAL A 73 -10.15 -8.15 12.38
N TYR A 74 -8.81 -8.09 12.44
CA TYR A 74 -7.95 -8.80 11.49
C TYR A 74 -7.24 -10.04 12.08
N LEU A 75 -7.30 -10.26 13.39
CA LEU A 75 -6.49 -11.30 14.06
C LEU A 75 -7.04 -12.72 13.98
N ASN A 76 -8.29 -12.89 13.60
CA ASN A 76 -8.93 -14.21 13.57
C ASN A 76 -9.64 -14.46 12.23
N PRO A 77 -8.92 -14.51 11.12
CA PRO A 77 -9.54 -14.78 9.84
C PRO A 77 -10.07 -16.22 9.81
N THR A 78 -11.29 -16.39 9.28
CA THR A 78 -11.83 -17.72 9.01
C THR A 78 -11.58 -18.05 7.54
N ILE A 79 -10.79 -19.09 7.28
CA ILE A 79 -10.58 -19.60 5.93
C ILE A 79 -11.78 -20.47 5.57
N VAL A 80 -12.70 -19.93 4.78
CA VAL A 80 -13.92 -20.64 4.36
C VAL A 80 -13.59 -21.73 3.32
N LYS A 81 -12.59 -21.47 2.46
CA LYS A 81 -12.12 -22.40 1.44
C LYS A 81 -10.62 -22.24 1.27
N ALA A 82 -9.88 -23.25 1.65
CA ALA A 82 -8.45 -23.30 1.36
C ALA A 82 -8.18 -23.46 -0.13
N GLY A 83 -7.08 -22.87 -0.61
CA GLY A 83 -6.58 -23.14 -1.96
C GLY A 83 -6.26 -24.63 -2.15
N ALA A 84 -6.46 -25.16 -3.35
CA ALA A 84 -6.02 -26.50 -3.65
C ALA A 84 -4.49 -26.61 -3.57
N PRO A 85 -3.92 -27.71 -3.05
CA PRO A 85 -2.48 -27.91 -3.03
C PRO A 85 -1.89 -27.75 -4.44
N GLY A 86 -0.85 -26.89 -4.56
CA GLY A 86 -0.20 -26.59 -5.84
C GLY A 86 -0.97 -25.62 -6.75
N SER A 87 -2.13 -25.10 -6.36
CA SER A 87 -2.79 -24.01 -7.07
C SER A 87 -2.06 -22.69 -6.77
N THR A 88 -1.74 -21.95 -7.82
CA THR A 88 -1.29 -20.57 -7.71
C THR A 88 -2.45 -19.64 -8.04
N LEU A 89 -2.80 -18.76 -7.10
CA LEU A 89 -3.60 -17.60 -7.43
C LEU A 89 -2.72 -16.62 -8.20
N GLY A 90 -3.28 -15.79 -9.06
CA GLY A 90 -2.53 -14.72 -9.73
C GLY A 90 -2.01 -13.65 -8.78
N PHE A 91 -2.37 -13.74 -7.49
CA PHE A 91 -1.97 -12.84 -6.41
C PHE A 91 -2.00 -13.60 -5.08
N ASN A 92 -1.13 -13.18 -4.15
CA ASN A 92 -0.98 -13.81 -2.83
C ASN A 92 -1.35 -12.87 -1.69
N PHE A 93 -1.70 -11.62 -1.98
CA PHE A 93 -1.96 -10.57 -1.00
C PHE A 93 -3.25 -9.83 -1.29
N PHE A 94 -3.92 -9.40 -0.22
CA PHE A 94 -5.18 -8.66 -0.29
C PHE A 94 -5.08 -7.44 0.61
N VAL A 95 -5.57 -6.30 0.13
CA VAL A 95 -5.81 -5.13 0.97
C VAL A 95 -7.19 -5.29 1.61
N LEU A 96 -7.22 -5.26 2.93
CA LEU A 96 -8.46 -5.24 3.70
C LEU A 96 -8.59 -3.90 4.41
N LYS A 97 -9.78 -3.34 4.38
CA LYS A 97 -10.13 -2.12 5.10
C LYS A 97 -11.27 -2.35 6.07
N SER A 98 -11.25 -1.66 7.18
CA SER A 98 -12.32 -1.63 8.17
C SER A 98 -12.57 -0.19 8.60
N LEU A 99 -13.82 0.14 8.88
CA LEU A 99 -14.16 1.44 9.48
C LEU A 99 -13.67 1.57 10.93
N LEU A 100 -13.25 0.47 11.55
CA LEU A 100 -12.82 0.42 12.95
C LEU A 100 -11.31 0.48 13.13
N GLY A 101 -10.53 0.26 12.07
CA GLY A 101 -9.08 0.17 12.16
C GLY A 101 -8.36 0.56 10.87
N SER A 102 -7.04 0.70 10.97
CA SER A 102 -6.19 0.97 9.82
C SER A 102 -6.30 -0.15 8.77
N PRO A 103 -6.28 0.16 7.48
CA PRO A 103 -6.19 -0.86 6.44
C PRO A 103 -4.96 -1.73 6.61
N VAL A 104 -5.06 -2.99 6.23
CA VAL A 104 -3.97 -3.97 6.30
C VAL A 104 -3.79 -4.70 4.98
N ILE A 105 -2.60 -5.21 4.75
CA ILE A 105 -2.36 -6.23 3.74
C ILE A 105 -2.27 -7.58 4.47
N VAL A 106 -3.06 -8.53 4.00
CA VAL A 106 -3.03 -9.93 4.46
C VAL A 106 -2.61 -10.85 3.32
N ASP A 107 -1.97 -11.94 3.66
CA ASP A 107 -1.70 -13.01 2.69
C ASP A 107 -2.85 -14.02 2.60
N THR A 108 -2.73 -14.99 1.70
CA THR A 108 -3.71 -16.04 1.49
C THR A 108 -3.88 -17.00 2.67
N ASP A 109 -2.96 -16.96 3.64
CA ASP A 109 -3.07 -17.70 4.91
C ASP A 109 -3.69 -16.84 6.02
N GLY A 110 -4.13 -15.61 5.71
CA GLY A 110 -4.75 -14.69 6.64
C GLY A 110 -3.77 -14.00 7.59
N GLN A 111 -2.48 -14.05 7.29
CA GLN A 111 -1.48 -13.37 8.11
C GLN A 111 -1.37 -11.90 7.72
N VAL A 112 -1.39 -11.01 8.70
CA VAL A 112 -1.14 -9.57 8.47
C VAL A 112 0.33 -9.37 8.11
N ARG A 113 0.56 -8.80 6.93
CA ARG A 113 1.89 -8.61 6.36
C ARG A 113 2.30 -7.13 6.32
N TRP A 114 1.36 -6.23 6.41
CA TRP A 114 1.59 -4.80 6.49
C TRP A 114 0.37 -4.09 7.07
N VAL A 115 0.60 -2.99 7.77
CA VAL A 115 -0.44 -2.14 8.36
C VAL A 115 -0.23 -0.74 7.83
N VAL A 116 -1.27 -0.13 7.28
CA VAL A 116 -1.22 1.29 6.86
C VAL A 116 -1.01 2.16 8.10
N PRO A 117 0.07 2.94 8.18
CA PRO A 117 0.34 3.80 9.33
C PRO A 117 -0.54 5.08 9.30
N ALA A 118 -1.82 4.92 9.04
CA ALA A 118 -2.77 6.01 8.98
C ALA A 118 -4.04 5.65 9.73
N VAL A 119 -4.51 6.58 10.54
CA VAL A 119 -5.75 6.42 11.29
C VAL A 119 -6.92 6.74 10.37
N SER A 120 -7.92 5.85 10.34
CA SER A 120 -9.22 6.11 9.73
C SER A 120 -9.18 6.55 8.26
N THR A 121 -8.84 5.62 7.38
CA THR A 121 -8.96 5.83 5.93
C THR A 121 -10.21 5.15 5.40
N SER A 122 -11.03 5.87 4.64
CA SER A 122 -12.25 5.33 4.04
C SER A 122 -11.99 4.48 2.80
N ALA A 123 -10.91 4.74 2.07
CA ALA A 123 -10.51 3.94 0.92
C ALA A 123 -8.99 3.81 0.83
N VAL A 124 -8.56 2.74 0.16
CA VAL A 124 -7.15 2.46 -0.11
C VAL A 124 -7.03 1.92 -1.52
N TYR A 125 -6.11 2.48 -2.28
CA TYR A 125 -5.69 1.96 -3.57
C TYR A 125 -4.18 1.77 -3.57
N PHE A 126 -3.69 0.67 -4.13
CA PHE A 126 -2.26 0.40 -4.24
C PHE A 126 -1.84 0.38 -5.70
N ALA A 127 -0.90 1.25 -6.05
CA ALA A 127 -0.27 1.28 -7.37
C ALA A 127 1.16 1.85 -7.25
N ASN A 128 2.04 1.43 -8.16
CA ASN A 128 3.41 1.95 -8.28
C ASN A 128 4.21 1.93 -6.95
N GLY A 129 4.02 0.89 -6.14
CA GLY A 129 4.69 0.76 -4.84
C GLY A 129 4.20 1.72 -3.75
N GLN A 130 3.09 2.40 -3.97
CA GLN A 130 2.50 3.36 -3.04
C GLN A 130 1.04 3.05 -2.74
N PHE A 131 0.60 3.39 -1.55
CA PHE A 131 -0.81 3.39 -1.18
C PHE A 131 -1.38 4.80 -1.31
N ALA A 132 -2.50 4.93 -2.00
CA ALA A 132 -3.34 6.12 -1.91
C ALA A 132 -4.43 5.88 -0.87
N THR A 133 -4.56 6.77 0.10
CA THR A 133 -5.53 6.67 1.18
C THR A 133 -6.37 7.92 1.25
N GLY A 134 -7.69 7.78 1.29
CA GLY A 134 -8.63 8.89 1.43
C GLY A 134 -8.93 9.22 2.89
N SER A 135 -9.12 10.49 3.20
CA SER A 135 -9.53 10.96 4.52
C SER A 135 -11.05 11.08 4.62
N SER A 136 -11.65 10.50 5.66
CA SER A 136 -13.10 10.67 5.94
C SER A 136 -13.46 12.03 6.54
N THR A 137 -12.45 12.83 6.88
CA THR A 137 -12.66 14.14 7.56
C THR A 137 -12.23 15.33 6.73
N SER A 138 -11.63 15.10 5.56
CA SER A 138 -11.19 16.15 4.63
C SER A 138 -11.21 15.64 3.19
N ALA A 139 -11.37 16.53 2.24
CA ALA A 139 -11.26 16.23 0.81
C ALA A 139 -9.78 16.07 0.42
N SER A 140 -9.09 15.10 0.99
CA SER A 140 -7.69 14.86 0.73
C SER A 140 -7.39 13.38 0.50
N VAL A 141 -6.42 13.14 -0.36
CA VAL A 141 -5.80 11.82 -0.56
C VAL A 141 -4.34 11.93 -0.12
N THR A 142 -3.89 10.98 0.66
CA THR A 142 -2.50 10.87 1.09
C THR A 142 -1.85 9.69 0.39
N LEU A 143 -0.64 9.89 -0.11
CA LEU A 143 0.20 8.82 -0.64
C LEU A 143 1.13 8.32 0.45
N LEU A 144 1.16 7.00 0.61
CA LEU A 144 2.01 6.30 1.57
C LEU A 144 3.00 5.43 0.80
N GLN A 145 4.28 5.64 1.04
CA GLN A 145 5.33 4.75 0.56
C GLN A 145 5.35 3.45 1.39
N LEU A 146 5.96 2.40 0.85
CA LEU A 146 6.13 1.14 1.59
C LEU A 146 6.99 1.29 2.86
N ASP A 147 7.84 2.30 2.94
CA ASP A 147 8.63 2.65 4.12
C ASP A 147 7.84 3.46 5.17
N GLY A 148 6.57 3.77 4.89
CA GLY A 148 5.70 4.55 5.76
C GLY A 148 5.83 6.07 5.61
N THR A 149 6.70 6.57 4.76
CA THR A 149 6.73 8.01 4.46
C THR A 149 5.45 8.45 3.77
N GLN A 150 4.97 9.63 4.11
CA GLN A 150 3.73 10.19 3.59
C GLN A 150 4.03 11.39 2.71
N SER A 151 3.35 11.45 1.58
CA SER A 151 3.28 12.65 0.76
C SER A 151 1.82 12.98 0.47
N ALA A 152 1.47 14.25 0.57
CA ALA A 152 0.22 14.72 -0.01
C ALA A 152 0.49 14.99 -1.49
N PRO A 153 -0.25 14.38 -2.43
CA PRO A 153 -0.25 14.89 -3.78
C PRO A 153 -0.69 16.36 -3.72
N PRO A 154 -0.26 17.19 -4.65
CA PRO A 154 -0.80 18.54 -4.77
C PRO A 154 -2.29 18.39 -5.10
N THR A 155 -3.08 18.27 -4.07
CA THR A 155 -4.53 18.33 -4.15
C THR A 155 -4.93 19.79 -4.29
N ASP A 156 -4.51 20.39 -5.38
CA ASP A 156 -5.17 21.59 -5.84
C ASP A 156 -6.51 21.20 -6.48
N LEU A 157 -7.29 20.48 -5.68
CA LEU A 157 -8.71 20.37 -5.90
C LEU A 157 -9.27 21.74 -5.50
N ALA A 158 -8.96 22.74 -6.34
CA ALA A 158 -9.46 24.10 -6.23
C ALA A 158 -11.00 24.16 -6.44
N GLN A 159 -11.67 23.19 -5.82
CA GLN A 159 -13.12 23.09 -5.74
C GLN A 159 -13.51 23.45 -4.31
N PRO A 160 -13.94 24.70 -4.06
CA PRO A 160 -14.33 25.13 -2.70
C PRO A 160 -15.52 24.35 -2.11
N LEU A 161 -16.06 23.41 -2.88
CA LEU A 161 -17.26 22.65 -2.56
C LEU A 161 -17.01 21.26 -2.00
N LEU A 162 -15.76 20.72 -2.09
CA LEU A 162 -15.44 19.39 -1.57
C LEU A 162 -15.20 19.43 -0.05
N SER A 163 -15.89 18.58 0.70
CA SER A 163 -15.83 18.56 2.16
C SER A 163 -15.07 17.36 2.76
N SER A 164 -15.26 16.19 2.21
CA SER A 164 -14.65 14.96 2.71
C SER A 164 -14.55 13.91 1.60
N PHE A 165 -13.68 12.94 1.81
CA PHE A 165 -13.62 11.77 0.95
C PHE A 165 -14.82 10.85 1.18
N SER A 166 -15.42 10.32 0.09
CA SER A 166 -16.65 9.52 0.16
C SER A 166 -16.38 8.01 0.25
N HIS A 167 -16.06 7.36 -0.86
CA HIS A 167 -16.05 5.90 -0.94
C HIS A 167 -14.80 5.29 -1.53
N ASN A 168 -14.42 5.62 -2.79
CA ASN A 168 -13.45 4.86 -3.56
C ASN A 168 -12.33 5.73 -4.13
N ILE A 169 -11.21 5.05 -4.35
CA ILE A 169 -10.11 5.52 -5.19
C ILE A 169 -9.91 4.46 -6.26
N ASP A 170 -10.00 4.85 -7.51
CA ASP A 170 -9.84 3.98 -8.67
C ASP A 170 -8.80 4.55 -9.64
N PRO A 171 -8.19 3.72 -10.52
CA PRO A 171 -7.31 4.23 -11.56
C PRO A 171 -8.09 5.06 -12.58
N GLY A 172 -7.58 6.23 -12.91
CA GLY A 172 -8.09 7.12 -13.94
C GLY A 172 -7.17 7.22 -15.17
N PRO A 173 -7.60 7.90 -16.24
CA PRO A 173 -6.82 8.03 -17.48
C PRO A 173 -5.48 8.75 -17.31
N SER A 174 -5.39 9.69 -16.38
CA SER A 174 -4.21 10.52 -16.13
C SER A 174 -3.81 10.56 -14.66
N GLY A 175 -4.44 9.74 -13.80
CA GLY A 175 -4.17 9.74 -12.37
C GLY A 175 -5.09 8.79 -11.60
N LEU A 176 -5.55 9.24 -10.44
CA LEU A 176 -6.52 8.53 -9.62
C LEU A 176 -7.87 9.23 -9.72
N LEU A 177 -8.93 8.47 -9.85
CA LEU A 177 -10.29 8.94 -9.65
C LEU A 177 -10.66 8.77 -8.19
N ALA A 178 -10.99 9.86 -7.51
CA ALA A 178 -11.40 9.84 -6.12
C ALA A 178 -12.82 10.40 -5.96
N GLU A 179 -13.60 9.76 -5.11
CA GLU A 179 -14.97 10.16 -4.82
C GLU A 179 -15.01 11.01 -3.55
N PHE A 180 -15.68 12.15 -3.62
CA PHE A 180 -15.81 13.12 -2.53
C PHE A 180 -17.25 13.48 -2.24
N ASN A 181 -17.50 13.88 -1.00
CA ASN A 181 -18.70 14.61 -0.62
C ASN A 181 -18.45 16.10 -0.79
N GLY A 182 -19.50 16.84 -1.06
CA GLY A 182 -19.43 18.29 -1.21
C GLY A 182 -20.78 18.97 -1.13
N THR A 183 -20.81 20.21 -1.56
CA THR A 183 -22.04 21.01 -1.71
C THR A 183 -22.06 21.66 -3.08
N ASP A 184 -23.22 21.84 -3.66
CA ASP A 184 -23.38 22.63 -4.88
C ASP A 184 -23.39 24.16 -4.62
N ASP A 185 -23.51 24.95 -5.67
CA ASP A 185 -23.58 26.42 -5.56
C ASP A 185 -24.82 26.93 -4.80
N LEU A 186 -25.81 26.07 -4.58
CA LEU A 186 -27.03 26.39 -3.83
C LEU A 186 -26.90 25.96 -2.36
N GLY A 187 -25.82 25.27 -1.99
CA GLY A 187 -25.58 24.76 -0.64
C GLY A 187 -26.22 23.39 -0.39
N ASP A 188 -26.74 22.72 -1.42
CA ASP A 188 -27.26 21.37 -1.30
C ASP A 188 -26.13 20.34 -1.22
N SER A 189 -26.28 19.35 -0.35
CA SER A 189 -25.28 18.28 -0.19
C SER A 189 -25.24 17.40 -1.43
N ILE A 190 -24.04 17.22 -1.98
CA ILE A 190 -23.75 16.27 -3.06
C ILE A 190 -22.88 15.15 -2.50
N VAL A 191 -23.25 13.92 -2.85
CA VAL A 191 -22.49 12.69 -2.55
C VAL A 191 -21.93 12.19 -3.88
N ASP A 192 -20.70 11.65 -3.83
CA ASP A 192 -20.03 11.02 -4.96
C ASP A 192 -19.64 11.98 -6.09
N ILE A 193 -19.02 13.09 -5.74
CA ILE A 193 -18.32 13.92 -6.71
C ILE A 193 -17.01 13.19 -7.08
N VAL A 194 -16.88 12.81 -8.34
CA VAL A 194 -15.66 12.17 -8.85
C VAL A 194 -14.68 13.24 -9.33
N ALA A 195 -13.50 13.26 -8.73
CA ALA A 195 -12.41 14.13 -9.14
C ALA A 195 -11.19 13.32 -9.57
N GLU A 196 -10.51 13.74 -10.63
CA GLU A 196 -9.25 13.16 -11.04
C GLU A 196 -8.08 13.84 -10.33
N ILE A 197 -7.25 13.04 -9.68
CA ILE A 197 -6.08 13.50 -8.93
C ILE A 197 -4.83 13.12 -9.71
N SER A 198 -4.15 14.12 -10.27
CA SER A 198 -2.79 13.94 -10.78
C SER A 198 -1.80 14.16 -9.63
N PRO A 199 -0.75 13.36 -9.44
CA PRO A 199 0.26 13.03 -10.46
C PRO A 199 0.51 11.52 -10.66
N PHE A 200 -0.46 10.68 -10.50
CA PHE A 200 -0.29 9.29 -10.93
C PHE A 200 -0.46 9.24 -12.45
N SER A 201 0.62 9.33 -13.22
CA SER A 201 0.52 8.99 -14.63
C SER A 201 0.41 7.47 -14.77
N ALA A 202 -0.56 7.00 -15.52
CA ALA A 202 -0.73 5.59 -15.86
C ALA A 202 0.44 5.01 -16.70
N SER A 203 1.49 5.81 -16.98
CA SER A 203 2.63 5.43 -17.79
C SER A 203 3.69 4.59 -17.08
N ASP A 204 3.59 4.39 -15.75
CA ASP A 204 4.56 3.61 -14.97
C ASP A 204 4.08 2.19 -14.63
N SER A 205 3.10 1.66 -15.35
CA SER A 205 2.66 0.28 -15.23
C SER A 205 3.64 -0.69 -15.91
N ASN A 206 4.87 -0.76 -15.41
CA ASN A 206 5.80 -1.85 -15.67
C ASN A 206 6.25 -2.44 -14.33
N VAL A 207 5.48 -3.37 -13.84
CA VAL A 207 5.90 -4.39 -12.88
C VAL A 207 5.73 -5.74 -13.55
#